data_b3604bfbc437f138bf5f824226119451
#
_entry.id   b3604bfbc437f138bf5f824226119451
#
_cell.length_a   1.000
_cell.length_b   1.000
_cell.length_c   1.000
_cell.angle_alpha   90.00
_cell.angle_beta   90.00
_cell.angle_gamma   90.00
#
_symmetry.space_group_name_H-M   'P 1'
#
loop_
_entity.id
_entity.type
_entity.pdbx_description
1 polymer ?
#
loop_
_entity_poly.entity_id
_entity_poly.type
_entity_poly.pdbx_seq_one_letter_code
_entity_poly.pdbx_strand_id
1 'polypeptide(L)'
;MEITFDGQRVRAGVEARERFYDSRGYGRPRGGTLELAPVEAAHLLFRGDLDSVRDRREDRTLDFGAFLASTAVSEVSFLVYKELRDRGFYLSPVRDGPADTDCEFAVYPRGQGPWDDEVAYRVRAVSERATVDAGALRGLADPVDDRARGSDREPTGVLAVVDEESEL
;
A
#
# COMPACT_ATOMS: atom_id res chain seq x y z
N MET A 1 -19.82 -7.66 -6.68
CA MET A 1 -19.11 -7.12 -5.50
C MET A 1 -18.98 -5.62 -5.67
N GLU A 2 -19.59 -4.88 -4.80
CA GLU A 2 -19.49 -3.42 -4.85
C GLU A 2 -18.28 -2.93 -4.06
N ILE A 3 -17.44 -2.12 -4.71
CA ILE A 3 -16.26 -1.53 -4.11
C ILE A 3 -16.37 -0.02 -4.24
N THR A 4 -16.33 0.66 -3.10
CA THR A 4 -16.60 2.10 -3.02
C THR A 4 -15.39 2.87 -2.49
N PHE A 5 -15.24 4.09 -3.00
CA PHE A 5 -14.18 5.03 -2.63
C PHE A 5 -14.78 6.32 -2.11
N ASP A 6 -14.32 6.78 -0.95
CA ASP A 6 -14.82 7.99 -0.29
C ASP A 6 -13.87 9.19 -0.41
N GLY A 7 -12.77 9.04 -1.12
CA GLY A 7 -11.71 10.05 -1.25
C GLY A 7 -10.45 9.73 -0.46
N GLN A 8 -10.54 8.84 0.51
CA GLN A 8 -9.41 8.43 1.35
C GLN A 8 -9.25 6.92 1.41
N ARG A 9 -10.36 6.20 1.50
CA ARG A 9 -10.36 4.75 1.72
C ARG A 9 -11.27 4.06 0.73
N VAL A 10 -10.90 2.83 0.42
CA VAL A 10 -11.69 1.94 -0.42
C VAL A 10 -12.29 0.86 0.47
N ARG A 11 -13.60 0.65 0.35
CA ARG A 11 -14.32 -0.34 1.13
C ARG A 11 -14.94 -1.39 0.24
N ALA A 12 -14.83 -2.62 0.66
CA ALA A 12 -15.38 -3.77 -0.03
C ALA A 12 -16.12 -4.67 0.96
N GLY A 13 -17.06 -5.45 0.47
CA GLY A 13 -17.88 -6.32 1.31
C GLY A 13 -17.15 -7.58 1.79
N VAL A 14 -17.91 -8.44 2.48
CA VAL A 14 -17.39 -9.69 3.07
C VAL A 14 -16.70 -10.59 2.05
N GLU A 15 -17.24 -10.68 0.84
CA GLU A 15 -16.66 -11.51 -0.22
C GLU A 15 -15.23 -11.09 -0.60
N ALA A 16 -14.93 -9.80 -0.49
CA ALA A 16 -13.62 -9.27 -0.79
C ALA A 16 -12.56 -9.72 0.22
N ARG A 17 -12.94 -9.90 1.47
CA ARG A 17 -12.02 -10.36 2.50
C ARG A 17 -11.41 -11.71 2.13
N GLU A 18 -12.24 -12.67 1.79
CA GLU A 18 -11.80 -14.01 1.40
C GLU A 18 -10.95 -13.97 0.13
N ARG A 19 -11.41 -13.21 -0.84
CA ARG A 19 -10.77 -13.14 -2.16
C ARG A 19 -9.44 -12.38 -2.16
N PHE A 20 -9.35 -11.28 -1.40
CA PHE A 20 -8.19 -10.39 -1.46
C PHE A 20 -7.31 -10.42 -0.20
N TYR A 21 -7.89 -10.55 0.98
CA TYR A 21 -7.11 -10.54 2.22
C TYR A 21 -6.63 -11.94 2.58
N ASP A 22 -7.54 -12.87 2.78
CA ASP A 22 -7.19 -14.20 3.31
C ASP A 22 -6.26 -14.97 2.36
N SER A 23 -6.42 -14.78 1.06
CA SER A 23 -5.62 -15.48 0.06
C SER A 23 -4.40 -14.70 -0.43
N ARG A 24 -4.44 -13.37 -0.38
CA ARG A 24 -3.44 -12.54 -1.06
C ARG A 24 -2.88 -11.38 -0.22
N GLY A 25 -3.39 -11.16 0.97
CA GLY A 25 -2.87 -10.15 1.89
C GLY A 25 -3.12 -8.70 1.50
N TYR A 26 -4.16 -8.41 0.72
CA TYR A 26 -4.58 -7.04 0.44
C TYR A 26 -5.55 -6.55 1.50
N GLY A 27 -5.33 -5.32 1.94
CA GLY A 27 -6.28 -4.65 2.81
C GLY A 27 -6.19 -5.02 4.28
N ARG A 28 -7.18 -4.56 5.00
CA ARG A 28 -7.32 -4.78 6.44
C ARG A 28 -8.78 -5.08 6.76
N PRO A 29 -9.09 -6.21 7.42
CA PRO A 29 -10.46 -6.48 7.84
C PRO A 29 -10.95 -5.44 8.86
N ARG A 30 -12.16 -4.95 8.65
CA ARG A 30 -12.85 -4.02 9.55
C ARG A 30 -14.28 -4.51 9.74
N GLY A 31 -14.53 -5.21 10.85
CA GLY A 31 -15.84 -5.83 11.06
C GLY A 31 -16.17 -6.81 9.96
N GLY A 32 -17.33 -6.68 9.34
CA GLY A 32 -17.75 -7.51 8.21
C GLY A 32 -17.27 -7.03 6.84
N THR A 33 -16.38 -6.04 6.78
CA THR A 33 -15.90 -5.48 5.52
C THR A 33 -14.39 -5.54 5.40
N LEU A 34 -13.89 -5.31 4.20
CA LEU A 34 -12.46 -5.15 3.93
C LEU A 34 -12.19 -3.69 3.56
N GLU A 35 -11.22 -3.09 4.24
CA GLU A 35 -10.73 -1.76 3.93
C GLU A 35 -9.43 -1.89 3.13
N LEU A 36 -9.42 -1.30 1.94
CA LEU A 36 -8.23 -1.24 1.08
C LEU A 36 -7.64 0.17 1.12
N ALA A 37 -6.33 0.26 1.21
CA ALA A 37 -5.66 1.52 0.94
C ALA A 37 -5.73 1.83 -0.56
N PRO A 38 -5.67 3.12 -0.96
CA PRO A 38 -5.74 3.48 -2.37
C PRO A 38 -4.70 2.75 -3.26
N VAL A 39 -3.46 2.59 -2.79
CA VAL A 39 -2.43 1.90 -3.57
C VAL A 39 -2.76 0.41 -3.77
N GLU A 40 -3.39 -0.23 -2.78
CA GLU A 40 -3.82 -1.62 -2.89
C GLU A 40 -4.94 -1.78 -3.92
N ALA A 41 -5.94 -0.91 -3.86
CA ALA A 41 -7.03 -0.91 -4.82
C ALA A 41 -6.53 -0.59 -6.24
N ALA A 42 -5.61 0.35 -6.38
CA ALA A 42 -4.99 0.68 -7.66
C ALA A 42 -4.27 -0.53 -8.26
N HIS A 43 -3.56 -1.29 -7.46
CA HIS A 43 -2.86 -2.50 -7.93
C HIS A 43 -3.84 -3.57 -8.38
N LEU A 44 -4.93 -3.78 -7.64
CA LEU A 44 -5.98 -4.73 -8.04
C LEU A 44 -6.66 -4.33 -9.35
N LEU A 45 -6.91 -3.04 -9.55
CA LEU A 45 -7.43 -2.51 -10.81
C LEU A 45 -6.43 -2.71 -11.95
N PHE A 46 -5.17 -2.41 -11.71
CA PHE A 46 -4.11 -2.58 -12.72
C PHE A 46 -3.99 -4.03 -13.18
N ARG A 47 -4.11 -4.98 -12.26
CA ARG A 47 -4.03 -6.42 -12.57
C ARG A 47 -5.31 -6.95 -13.24
N GLY A 48 -6.39 -6.22 -13.20
CA GLY A 48 -7.69 -6.68 -13.69
C GLY A 48 -8.44 -7.57 -12.69
N ASP A 49 -8.00 -7.65 -11.45
CA ASP A 49 -8.72 -8.36 -10.38
C ASP A 49 -9.96 -7.59 -9.93
N LEU A 50 -9.96 -6.28 -10.11
CA LEU A 50 -11.11 -5.40 -10.02
C LEU A 50 -11.35 -4.75 -11.37
N ASP A 51 -12.60 -4.63 -11.77
CA ASP A 51 -12.98 -3.96 -13.01
C ASP A 51 -13.08 -2.44 -12.81
N SER A 52 -13.61 -2.03 -11.66
CA SER A 52 -13.85 -0.62 -11.36
C SER A 52 -14.09 -0.40 -9.88
N VAL A 53 -13.97 0.86 -9.48
CA VAL A 53 -14.29 1.33 -8.13
C VAL A 53 -15.29 2.48 -8.27
N ARG A 54 -16.30 2.48 -7.41
CA ARG A 54 -17.31 3.55 -7.43
C ARG A 54 -16.91 4.68 -6.49
N ASP A 55 -16.72 5.86 -7.08
CA ASP A 55 -16.49 7.07 -6.32
C ASP A 55 -17.82 7.62 -5.81
N ARG A 56 -18.00 7.61 -4.50
CA ARG A 56 -19.23 8.10 -3.87
C ARG A 56 -19.35 9.62 -3.84
N ARG A 57 -18.23 10.33 -3.94
CA ARG A 57 -18.23 11.80 -3.90
C ARG A 57 -18.83 12.39 -5.17
N GLU A 58 -18.48 11.80 -6.31
CA GLU A 58 -18.88 12.26 -7.63
C GLU A 58 -19.90 11.35 -8.32
N ASP A 59 -20.29 10.26 -7.64
CA ASP A 59 -21.23 9.27 -8.14
C ASP A 59 -20.86 8.75 -9.53
N ARG A 60 -19.61 8.35 -9.68
CA ARG A 60 -19.09 7.80 -10.94
C ARG A 60 -18.24 6.56 -10.72
N THR A 61 -18.13 5.76 -11.77
CA THR A 61 -17.29 4.57 -11.79
C THR A 61 -15.91 4.92 -12.31
N LEU A 62 -14.88 4.48 -11.59
CA LEU A 62 -13.48 4.75 -11.92
C LEU A 62 -12.79 3.47 -12.38
N ASP A 63 -12.11 3.55 -13.52
CA ASP A 63 -11.12 2.55 -13.93
C ASP A 63 -9.76 2.82 -13.25
N PHE A 64 -8.73 2.06 -13.60
CA PHE A 64 -7.39 2.23 -13.01
C PHE A 64 -6.86 3.66 -13.16
N GLY A 65 -6.85 4.18 -14.38
CA GLY A 65 -6.30 5.52 -14.66
C GLY A 65 -7.06 6.62 -13.95
N ALA A 66 -8.38 6.58 -14.02
CA ALA A 66 -9.24 7.56 -13.35
C ALA A 66 -9.13 7.45 -11.82
N PHE A 67 -9.04 6.24 -11.29
CA PHE A 67 -8.88 6.02 -9.86
C PHE A 67 -7.54 6.57 -9.37
N LEU A 68 -6.44 6.23 -10.02
CA LEU A 68 -5.11 6.71 -9.63
C LEU A 68 -5.04 8.25 -9.66
N ALA A 69 -5.63 8.88 -10.70
CA ALA A 69 -5.71 10.33 -10.79
C ALA A 69 -6.55 10.97 -9.68
N SER A 70 -7.48 10.22 -9.10
CA SER A 70 -8.39 10.69 -8.04
C SER A 70 -7.83 10.50 -6.63
N THR A 71 -6.68 9.86 -6.49
CA THR A 71 -6.05 9.54 -5.20
C THR A 71 -4.81 10.39 -4.97
N ALA A 72 -4.34 10.38 -3.70
CA ALA A 72 -3.05 10.98 -3.35
C ALA A 72 -1.85 10.06 -3.61
N VAL A 73 -2.09 8.86 -4.15
CA VAL A 73 -1.02 7.91 -4.46
C VAL A 73 -0.19 8.44 -5.63
N SER A 74 1.11 8.60 -5.39
CA SER A 74 2.03 8.97 -6.45
C SER A 74 2.31 7.78 -7.37
N GLU A 75 2.66 8.07 -8.60
CA GLU A 75 3.10 7.04 -9.56
C GLU A 75 4.31 6.28 -9.04
N VAL A 76 5.23 6.97 -8.38
CA VAL A 76 6.41 6.38 -7.75
C VAL A 76 6.04 5.36 -6.68
N SER A 77 5.12 5.71 -5.78
CA SER A 77 4.64 4.78 -4.74
C SER A 77 3.95 3.57 -5.35
N PHE A 78 3.15 3.78 -6.39
CA PHE A 78 2.49 2.68 -7.09
C PHE A 78 3.50 1.72 -7.73
N LEU A 79 4.52 2.24 -8.40
CA LEU A 79 5.55 1.41 -9.04
C LEU A 79 6.33 0.57 -8.03
N VAL A 80 6.69 1.14 -6.88
CA VAL A 80 7.37 0.40 -5.81
C VAL A 80 6.47 -0.72 -5.27
N TYR A 81 5.20 -0.40 -5.00
CA TYR A 81 4.24 -1.38 -4.52
C TYR A 81 4.10 -2.55 -5.52
N LYS A 82 3.90 -2.22 -6.79
CA LYS A 82 3.80 -3.20 -7.87
C LYS A 82 5.03 -4.09 -7.95
N GLU A 83 6.21 -3.49 -7.95
CA GLU A 83 7.48 -4.23 -8.06
C GLU A 83 7.65 -5.24 -6.92
N LEU A 84 7.37 -4.84 -5.70
CA LEU A 84 7.48 -5.74 -4.55
C LEU A 84 6.45 -6.86 -4.60
N ARG A 85 5.22 -6.56 -5.03
CA ARG A 85 4.21 -7.59 -5.25
C ARG A 85 4.61 -8.57 -6.34
N ASP A 86 5.14 -8.09 -7.44
CA ASP A 86 5.59 -8.91 -8.57
C ASP A 86 6.74 -9.84 -8.17
N ARG A 87 7.53 -9.43 -7.20
CA ARG A 87 8.61 -10.25 -6.62
C ARG A 87 8.11 -11.26 -5.59
N GLY A 88 6.83 -11.28 -5.29
CA GLY A 88 6.21 -12.25 -4.39
C GLY A 88 6.17 -11.85 -2.93
N PHE A 89 6.45 -10.60 -2.60
CA PHE A 89 6.32 -10.11 -1.22
C PHE A 89 4.87 -9.74 -0.92
N TYR A 90 4.48 -9.99 0.33
CA TYR A 90 3.30 -9.34 0.91
C TYR A 90 3.75 -8.04 1.58
N LEU A 91 2.97 -7.00 1.41
CA LEU A 91 3.25 -5.70 2.02
C LEU A 91 1.96 -4.95 2.33
N SER A 92 2.01 -4.10 3.33
CA SER A 92 0.89 -3.26 3.75
C SER A 92 1.32 -1.80 3.79
N PRO A 93 0.52 -0.89 3.22
CA PRO A 93 0.78 0.53 3.39
C PRO A 93 0.65 0.94 4.86
N VAL A 94 1.52 1.82 5.31
CA VAL A 94 1.41 2.43 6.64
C VAL A 94 0.29 3.47 6.58
N ARG A 95 -0.77 3.23 7.36
CA ARG A 95 -2.01 4.00 7.29
C ARG A 95 -2.09 5.17 8.27
N ASP A 96 -1.29 5.12 9.33
CA ASP A 96 -1.37 6.05 10.44
C ASP A 96 -0.27 7.13 10.40
N GLY A 97 0.38 7.28 9.25
CA GLY A 97 1.39 8.30 9.00
C GLY A 97 0.76 9.63 8.55
N PRO A 98 1.55 10.72 8.53
CA PRO A 98 1.09 11.96 7.94
C PRO A 98 0.66 11.72 6.49
N ALA A 99 -0.34 12.49 6.04
CA ALA A 99 -0.82 12.43 4.66
C ALA A 99 0.26 12.98 3.73
N ASP A 100 1.29 12.19 3.55
CA ASP A 100 2.38 12.50 2.65
C ASP A 100 2.14 11.81 1.32
N THR A 101 2.52 12.45 0.24
CA THR A 101 2.39 11.90 -1.11
C THR A 101 3.23 10.64 -1.31
N ASP A 102 4.21 10.42 -0.46
CA ASP A 102 5.09 9.25 -0.51
C ASP A 102 4.62 8.19 0.48
N CYS A 103 4.16 7.08 -0.04
CA CYS A 103 3.74 5.97 0.81
C CYS A 103 4.94 5.26 1.43
N GLU A 104 4.79 4.92 2.69
CA GLU A 104 5.66 3.98 3.38
C GLU A 104 4.98 2.62 3.45
N PHE A 105 5.74 1.55 3.23
CA PHE A 105 5.21 0.19 3.22
C PHE A 105 5.91 -0.66 4.29
N ALA A 106 5.10 -1.44 5.01
CA ALA A 106 5.61 -2.54 5.83
C ALA A 106 5.68 -3.78 4.95
N VAL A 107 6.88 -4.34 4.76
CA VAL A 107 7.11 -5.53 3.95
C VAL A 107 7.37 -6.72 4.86
N TYR A 108 6.63 -7.79 4.67
CA TYR A 108 6.74 -9.00 5.50
C TYR A 108 7.83 -9.92 4.97
N PRO A 109 8.42 -10.77 5.85
CA PRO A 109 9.35 -11.80 5.39
C PRO A 109 8.71 -12.70 4.33
N ARG A 110 9.51 -13.29 3.45
CA ARG A 110 8.99 -14.17 2.42
C ARG A 110 8.14 -15.30 3.01
N GLY A 111 6.97 -15.52 2.44
CA GLY A 111 6.02 -16.52 2.90
C GLY A 111 5.14 -16.07 4.06
N GLN A 112 5.36 -14.86 4.59
CA GLN A 112 4.54 -14.28 5.66
C GLN A 112 3.72 -13.10 5.12
N GLY A 113 2.58 -12.86 5.74
CA GLY A 113 1.64 -11.83 5.30
C GLY A 113 1.16 -10.95 6.45
N PRO A 114 0.16 -10.06 6.17
CA PRO A 114 -0.33 -9.11 7.17
C PRO A 114 -1.03 -9.75 8.37
N TRP A 115 -1.35 -11.02 8.29
CA TRP A 115 -1.87 -11.82 9.41
C TRP A 115 -0.76 -12.30 10.36
N ASP A 116 0.50 -12.18 9.95
CA ASP A 116 1.67 -12.42 10.79
C ASP A 116 2.14 -11.09 11.39
N ASP A 117 2.66 -11.10 12.60
CA ASP A 117 3.04 -9.86 13.30
C ASP A 117 4.51 -9.47 13.07
N GLU A 118 5.15 -10.01 12.07
CA GLU A 118 6.56 -9.77 11.80
C GLU A 118 6.76 -8.91 10.55
N VAL A 119 7.38 -7.73 10.71
CA VAL A 119 7.75 -6.86 9.60
C VAL A 119 9.26 -6.97 9.37
N ALA A 120 9.66 -7.33 8.15
CA ALA A 120 11.07 -7.46 7.79
C ALA A 120 11.68 -6.13 7.34
N TYR A 121 10.92 -5.33 6.57
CA TYR A 121 11.40 -4.08 5.98
C TYR A 121 10.37 -2.98 6.12
N ARG A 122 10.85 -1.75 6.29
CA ARG A 122 10.05 -0.53 6.09
C ARG A 122 10.58 0.12 4.84
N VAL A 123 9.74 0.24 3.83
CA VAL A 123 10.13 0.74 2.52
C VAL A 123 9.47 2.08 2.25
N ARG A 124 10.27 3.07 1.92
CA ARG A 124 9.79 4.37 1.46
C ARG A 124 10.15 4.54 -0.02
N ALA A 125 9.15 4.83 -0.82
CA ALA A 125 9.32 5.09 -2.24
C ALA A 125 9.70 6.55 -2.47
N VAL A 126 10.76 6.79 -3.25
CA VAL A 126 11.19 8.14 -3.61
C VAL A 126 11.57 8.17 -5.09
N SER A 127 11.31 9.31 -5.75
CA SER A 127 11.83 9.55 -7.08
C SER A 127 13.34 9.82 -7.01
N GLU A 128 14.07 9.47 -8.05
CA GLU A 128 15.50 9.78 -8.17
C GLU A 128 15.79 11.28 -8.10
N ARG A 129 14.80 12.12 -8.44
CA ARG A 129 14.90 13.59 -8.37
C ARG A 129 14.47 14.17 -7.04
N ALA A 130 13.96 13.33 -6.13
CA ALA A 130 13.52 13.82 -4.83
C ALA A 130 14.72 14.18 -3.95
N THR A 131 14.60 15.29 -3.22
CA THR A 131 15.54 15.63 -2.17
C THR A 131 15.12 14.94 -0.89
N VAL A 132 15.98 14.06 -0.38
CA VAL A 132 15.73 13.36 0.87
C VAL A 132 16.56 14.03 1.96
N ASP A 133 15.89 14.63 2.96
CA ASP A 133 16.58 15.28 4.05
C ASP A 133 17.03 14.29 5.15
N ALA A 134 17.89 14.76 6.04
CA ALA A 134 18.42 13.93 7.12
C ALA A 134 17.33 13.49 8.10
N GLY A 135 16.28 14.29 8.28
CA GLY A 135 15.15 13.96 9.13
C GLY A 135 14.35 12.77 8.59
N ALA A 136 14.11 12.76 7.26
CA ALA A 136 13.43 11.65 6.62
C ALA A 136 14.23 10.35 6.72
N LEU A 137 15.57 10.42 6.55
CA LEU A 137 16.44 9.26 6.69
C LEU A 137 16.47 8.73 8.12
N ARG A 138 16.50 9.62 9.11
CA ARG A 138 16.43 9.22 10.52
C ARG A 138 15.11 8.55 10.85
N GLY A 139 14.01 9.10 10.38
CA GLY A 139 12.69 8.52 10.59
C GLY A 139 12.55 7.12 10.02
N LEU A 140 13.24 6.84 8.91
CA LEU A 140 13.25 5.50 8.31
C LEU A 140 14.15 4.53 9.09
N ALA A 141 15.27 5.02 9.61
CA ALA A 141 16.26 4.21 10.33
C ALA A 141 15.92 3.99 11.81
N ASP A 142 15.16 4.91 12.41
CA ASP A 142 14.78 4.77 13.81
C ASP A 142 13.93 3.52 14.03
N PRO A 143 14.28 2.70 15.04
CA PRO A 143 13.43 1.59 15.43
C PRO A 143 12.13 2.20 15.95
N VAL A 144 11.15 2.22 15.12
CA VAL A 144 9.88 2.77 15.50
C VAL A 144 9.01 1.67 16.04
N ASP A 145 8.53 1.96 17.17
CA ASP A 145 7.25 1.50 17.56
C ASP A 145 7.15 0.21 18.29
N ASP A 146 6.27 0.31 19.23
CA ASP A 146 5.56 -0.73 19.94
C ASP A 146 5.15 -1.93 19.07
N ARG A 147 5.09 -1.77 17.76
CA ARG A 147 4.83 -2.85 16.79
C ARG A 147 5.98 -3.82 16.64
N ALA A 148 7.20 -3.38 16.92
CA ALA A 148 8.39 -4.23 16.86
C ALA A 148 8.69 -4.93 18.19
N ARG A 149 7.94 -4.63 19.24
CA ARG A 149 8.21 -5.15 20.59
C ARG A 149 8.00 -6.65 20.76
N GLY A 150 7.39 -7.32 19.81
CA GLY A 150 7.21 -8.77 19.83
C GLY A 150 8.19 -9.55 18.96
N SER A 151 9.03 -8.86 18.22
CA SER A 151 10.00 -9.48 17.31
C SER A 151 11.41 -9.19 17.80
N ASP A 152 12.25 -10.22 17.89
CA ASP A 152 13.67 -10.08 18.20
C ASP A 152 14.46 -9.37 17.10
N ARG A 153 13.80 -9.00 16.01
CA ARG A 153 14.41 -8.32 14.86
C ARG A 153 13.72 -7.00 14.58
N GLU A 154 14.50 -5.94 14.59
CA GLU A 154 14.03 -4.64 14.14
C GLU A 154 13.87 -4.63 12.60
N PRO A 155 12.79 -4.01 12.05
CA PRO A 155 12.67 -3.86 10.62
C PRO A 155 13.80 -3.02 10.03
N THR A 156 14.32 -3.45 8.90
CA THR A 156 15.32 -2.70 8.15
C THR A 156 14.64 -1.61 7.33
N GLY A 157 15.11 -0.37 7.46
CA GLY A 157 14.66 0.73 6.62
C GLY A 157 15.26 0.66 5.22
N VAL A 158 14.42 0.83 4.21
CA VAL A 158 14.82 0.77 2.80
C VAL A 158 14.28 1.98 2.06
N LEU A 159 15.14 2.69 1.34
CA LEU A 159 14.72 3.69 0.36
C LEU A 159 14.67 3.03 -1.01
N ALA A 160 13.47 2.95 -1.57
CA ALA A 160 13.28 2.47 -2.93
C ALA A 160 13.30 3.68 -3.88
N VAL A 161 14.39 3.83 -4.62
CA VAL A 161 14.56 4.93 -5.56
C VAL A 161 14.03 4.51 -6.93
N VAL A 162 13.08 5.27 -7.45
CA VAL A 162 12.48 5.00 -8.75
C VAL A 162 13.09 5.94 -9.79
N ASP A 163 13.61 5.34 -10.85
CA ASP A 163 14.05 6.05 -12.04
C ASP A 163 12.83 6.63 -12.76
N GLU A 164 12.89 7.90 -13.10
CA GLU A 164 11.78 8.56 -13.80
C GLU A 164 11.59 8.09 -15.24
N GLU A 165 12.52 7.34 -15.78
CA GLU A 165 12.34 6.66 -17.07
C GLU A 165 11.50 5.39 -16.94
N SER A 166 11.21 4.94 -15.71
CA SER A 166 10.31 3.81 -15.49
C SER A 166 8.88 4.22 -15.78
N GLU A 167 8.26 3.53 -16.74
CA GLU A 167 6.86 3.76 -17.12
C GLU A 167 5.95 2.68 -16.56
N LEU A 168 4.72 3.07 -16.31
CA LEU A 168 3.65 2.15 -15.92
C LEU A 168 3.25 1.24 -17.09
#